data_462b585a06b7f7b77cfbc849bfd27d2a
#
_entry.id   462b585a06b7f7b77cfbc849bfd27d2a
#
_cell.length_a   1.000
_cell.length_b   1.000
_cell.length_c   1.000
_cell.angle_alpha   90.00
_cell.angle_beta   90.00
_cell.angle_gamma   90.00
#
_symmetry.space_group_name_H-M   'P 1'
#
loop_
_entity.id
_entity.type
_entity.pdbx_description
1 polymer ?
#
loop_
_entity_poly.entity_id
_entity_poly.type
_entity_poly.pdbx_seq_one_letter_code
_entity_poly.pdbx_strand_id
1 'polypeptide(L)'
;SYEVEFPLASITRPVLIENIFYEFDRADLTPASTTALDELIALLNDNPNVTIELAAHCDYKGNDAYNERLSQRRAESVVRYLIKGGISEDRLTAKGYGESKPKVVNKSVLKTAPFLKEGNVLTEEFIKTLTPEQQEICNAINRRTEFQVLRTTYGLYK
;
A
#
# COMPACT_ATOMS: atom_id res chain seq x y z
N SER A 1 -7.74 -10.84 -1.08
CA SER A 1 -7.35 -11.36 0.24
C SER A 1 -5.85 -11.20 0.45
N TYR A 2 -5.46 -11.25 1.69
CA TYR A 2 -4.05 -11.19 2.06
C TYR A 2 -3.49 -12.60 2.09
N GLU A 3 -2.32 -12.81 1.50
CA GLU A 3 -1.64 -14.10 1.54
C GLU A 3 -0.91 -14.26 2.88
N VAL A 4 -1.65 -14.07 3.99
CA VAL A 4 -1.08 -14.10 5.33
C VAL A 4 -1.73 -15.25 6.09
N GLU A 5 -0.98 -16.34 6.25
CA GLU A 5 -1.44 -17.54 6.97
C GLU A 5 -0.83 -17.62 8.36
N PHE A 6 -0.03 -16.63 8.77
CA PHE A 6 0.66 -16.60 10.05
C PHE A 6 0.47 -15.21 10.70
N PRO A 7 0.78 -15.08 11.98
CA PRO A 7 0.58 -13.80 12.69
C PRO A 7 1.31 -12.64 12.02
N LEU A 8 0.68 -11.47 11.96
CA LEU A 8 1.29 -10.25 11.40
C LEU A 8 2.63 -9.92 12.05
N ALA A 9 2.81 -10.27 13.32
CA ALA A 9 4.04 -10.00 14.05
C ALA A 9 5.30 -10.60 13.39
N SER A 10 5.14 -11.62 12.55
CA SER A 10 6.26 -12.25 11.85
C SER A 10 6.50 -11.68 10.46
N ILE A 11 5.70 -10.70 10.02
CA ILE A 11 5.85 -10.07 8.71
C ILE A 11 6.75 -8.85 8.85
N THR A 12 7.85 -8.84 8.09
CA THR A 12 8.84 -7.75 8.16
C THR A 12 8.88 -6.89 6.90
N ARG A 13 8.12 -7.24 5.87
CA ARG A 13 8.09 -6.51 4.60
C ARG A 13 6.73 -5.85 4.38
N PRO A 14 6.65 -4.80 3.53
CA PRO A 14 5.36 -4.23 3.16
C PRO A 14 4.44 -5.26 2.52
N VAL A 15 3.15 -5.16 2.82
CA VAL A 15 2.12 -6.04 2.27
C VAL A 15 1.18 -5.19 1.41
N LEU A 16 1.00 -5.61 0.15
CA LEU A 16 0.09 -4.93 -0.76
C LEU A 16 -1.35 -5.13 -0.29
N ILE A 17 -2.10 -4.04 -0.25
CA ILE A 17 -3.54 -4.09 -0.03
C ILE A 17 -4.18 -4.07 -1.41
N GLU A 18 -4.64 -5.23 -1.86
CA GLU A 18 -5.28 -5.35 -3.16
C GLU A 18 -6.66 -4.69 -3.15
N ASN A 19 -7.07 -4.20 -4.32
CA ASN A 19 -8.42 -3.64 -4.55
C ASN A 19 -8.72 -2.37 -3.77
N ILE A 20 -7.68 -1.57 -3.49
CA ILE A 20 -7.87 -0.22 -2.96
C ILE A 20 -7.88 0.73 -4.14
N PHE A 21 -9.02 1.41 -4.34
CA PHE A 21 -9.23 2.36 -5.42
C PHE A 21 -9.68 3.68 -4.87
N TYR A 22 -9.22 4.77 -5.49
CA TYR A 22 -9.62 6.13 -5.15
C TYR A 22 -10.36 6.75 -6.32
N GLU A 23 -11.22 7.72 -6.04
CA GLU A 23 -11.82 8.51 -7.11
C GLU A 23 -10.71 9.22 -7.88
N PHE A 24 -10.92 9.44 -9.20
CA PHE A 24 -9.89 10.01 -10.06
C PHE A 24 -9.38 11.33 -9.50
N ASP A 25 -8.05 11.46 -9.40
CA ASP A 25 -7.35 12.66 -8.93
C ASP A 25 -7.83 13.13 -7.54
N ARG A 26 -8.33 12.18 -6.69
CA ARG A 26 -8.86 12.49 -5.36
C ARG A 26 -8.36 11.47 -4.35
N ALA A 27 -8.56 11.82 -3.08
CA ALA A 27 -8.23 10.93 -1.97
C ALA A 27 -9.44 10.13 -1.47
N ASP A 28 -10.63 10.36 -2.03
CA ASP A 28 -11.84 9.66 -1.61
C ASP A 28 -11.79 8.21 -2.04
N LEU A 29 -12.05 7.30 -1.12
CA LEU A 29 -12.10 5.87 -1.39
C LEU A 29 -13.36 5.52 -2.18
N THR A 30 -13.22 4.57 -3.11
CA THR A 30 -14.39 4.03 -3.82
C THR A 30 -15.10 3.02 -2.93
N PRO A 31 -16.41 2.78 -3.16
CA PRO A 31 -17.12 1.74 -2.42
C PRO A 31 -16.47 0.35 -2.54
N ALA A 32 -15.82 0.04 -3.67
CA ALA A 32 -15.16 -1.24 -3.87
C ALA A 32 -13.98 -1.44 -2.91
N SER A 33 -13.40 -0.37 -2.38
CA SER A 33 -12.27 -0.45 -1.45
C SER A 33 -12.69 -0.92 -0.06
N THR A 34 -13.96 -0.80 0.30
CA THR A 34 -14.41 -1.10 1.66
C THR A 34 -14.24 -2.57 2.04
N THR A 35 -14.43 -3.48 1.09
CA THR A 35 -14.26 -4.91 1.35
C THR A 35 -12.82 -5.23 1.76
N ALA A 36 -11.85 -4.69 1.03
CA ALA A 36 -10.44 -4.92 1.34
C ALA A 36 -10.06 -4.31 2.70
N LEU A 37 -10.61 -3.13 3.02
CA LEU A 37 -10.33 -2.47 4.28
C LEU A 37 -11.01 -3.17 5.46
N ASP A 38 -12.19 -3.74 5.25
CA ASP A 38 -12.86 -4.52 6.29
C ASP A 38 -12.06 -5.80 6.59
N GLU A 39 -11.45 -6.41 5.59
CA GLU A 39 -10.53 -7.54 5.80
C GLU A 39 -9.32 -7.11 6.63
N LEU A 40 -8.77 -5.93 6.38
CA LEU A 40 -7.65 -5.40 7.16
C LEU A 40 -8.07 -5.12 8.61
N ILE A 41 -9.27 -4.59 8.82
CA ILE A 41 -9.81 -4.38 10.16
C ILE A 41 -9.85 -5.72 10.92
N ALA A 42 -10.39 -6.76 10.31
CA ALA A 42 -10.46 -8.08 10.92
C ALA A 42 -9.06 -8.60 11.27
N LEU A 43 -8.11 -8.42 10.35
CA LEU A 43 -6.73 -8.85 10.57
C LEU A 43 -6.08 -8.10 11.74
N LEU A 44 -6.32 -6.80 11.85
CA LEU A 44 -5.80 -6.00 12.96
C LEU A 44 -6.45 -6.37 14.30
N ASN A 45 -7.73 -6.72 14.29
CA ASN A 45 -8.41 -7.20 15.48
C ASN A 45 -7.85 -8.55 15.93
N ASP A 46 -7.47 -9.41 14.99
CA ASP A 46 -6.84 -10.70 15.31
C ASP A 46 -5.39 -10.53 15.79
N ASN A 47 -4.79 -9.36 15.57
CA ASN A 47 -3.41 -9.07 15.95
C ASN A 47 -3.35 -7.77 16.75
N PRO A 48 -3.90 -7.76 17.98
CA PRO A 48 -4.13 -6.50 18.72
C PRO A 48 -2.87 -5.77 19.16
N ASN A 49 -1.71 -6.42 19.13
CA ASN A 49 -0.46 -5.80 19.58
C ASN A 49 0.37 -5.20 18.43
N VAL A 50 -0.18 -5.19 17.22
CA VAL A 50 0.52 -4.72 16.03
C VAL A 50 0.16 -3.27 15.73
N THR A 51 1.17 -2.45 15.43
CA THR A 51 0.98 -1.14 14.81
C THR A 51 1.46 -1.21 13.37
N ILE A 52 0.79 -0.47 12.50
CA ILE A 52 1.11 -0.50 11.07
C ILE A 52 1.25 0.91 10.51
N GLU A 53 2.02 1.02 9.41
CA GLU A 53 2.03 2.19 8.54
C GLU A 53 1.20 1.86 7.30
N LEU A 54 0.28 2.76 6.96
CA LEU A 54 -0.43 2.72 5.69
C LEU A 54 0.34 3.60 4.72
N ALA A 55 0.83 3.01 3.63
CA ALA A 55 1.70 3.67 2.67
C ALA A 55 1.00 3.75 1.31
N ALA A 56 0.83 4.96 0.80
CA ALA A 56 0.28 5.17 -0.54
C ALA A 56 1.37 5.66 -1.48
N HIS A 57 1.36 5.14 -2.70
CA HIS A 57 2.38 5.39 -3.71
C HIS A 57 1.76 5.81 -5.04
N CYS A 58 2.49 6.65 -5.77
CA CYS A 58 2.13 7.09 -7.12
C CYS A 58 3.14 6.54 -8.13
N ASP A 59 2.80 6.64 -9.42
CA ASP A 59 3.79 6.45 -10.47
C ASP A 59 4.61 7.75 -10.65
N TYR A 60 5.57 7.72 -11.57
CA TYR A 60 6.47 8.86 -11.76
C TYR A 60 5.86 10.00 -12.59
N LYS A 61 4.66 9.83 -13.13
CA LYS A 61 4.03 10.84 -13.98
C LYS A 61 3.45 11.98 -13.16
N GLY A 62 3.53 13.18 -13.68
CA GLY A 62 2.95 14.37 -13.07
C GLY A 62 3.92 15.09 -12.15
N ASN A 63 3.39 16.00 -11.34
CA ASN A 63 4.18 16.83 -10.44
C ASN A 63 4.49 16.10 -9.14
N ASP A 64 5.76 16.04 -8.77
CA ASP A 64 6.22 15.30 -7.59
C ASP A 64 5.58 15.79 -6.30
N ALA A 65 5.56 17.11 -6.08
CA ALA A 65 5.00 17.69 -4.86
C ALA A 65 3.50 17.44 -4.77
N TYR A 66 2.80 17.54 -5.90
CA TYR A 66 1.37 17.24 -5.95
C TYR A 66 1.10 15.78 -5.64
N ASN A 67 1.87 14.88 -6.24
CA ASN A 67 1.71 13.42 -6.03
C ASN A 67 2.01 13.03 -4.58
N GLU A 68 3.01 13.65 -3.97
CA GLU A 68 3.32 13.39 -2.57
C GLU A 68 2.16 13.81 -1.68
N ARG A 69 1.59 14.99 -1.89
CA ARG A 69 0.43 15.46 -1.12
C ARG A 69 -0.81 14.59 -1.36
N LEU A 70 -1.06 14.21 -2.60
CA LEU A 70 -2.20 13.36 -2.92
C LEU A 70 -2.06 11.99 -2.27
N SER A 71 -0.85 11.38 -2.35
CA SER A 71 -0.62 10.08 -1.73
C SER A 71 -0.75 10.17 -0.21
N GLN A 72 -0.30 11.26 0.41
CA GLN A 72 -0.48 11.46 1.85
C GLN A 72 -1.97 11.50 2.21
N ARG A 73 -2.78 12.25 1.47
CA ARG A 73 -4.22 12.33 1.71
C ARG A 73 -4.90 10.97 1.48
N ARG A 74 -4.42 10.21 0.51
CA ARG A 74 -4.95 8.86 0.25
C ARG A 74 -4.65 7.91 1.40
N ALA A 75 -3.43 7.94 1.92
CA ALA A 75 -3.07 7.13 3.10
C ALA A 75 -3.91 7.54 4.31
N GLU A 76 -4.12 8.84 4.49
CA GLU A 76 -4.97 9.35 5.58
C GLU A 76 -6.42 8.90 5.46
N SER A 77 -6.94 8.81 4.22
CA SER A 77 -8.30 8.31 4.00
C SER A 77 -8.44 6.86 4.45
N VAL A 78 -7.43 6.04 4.19
CA VAL A 78 -7.42 4.65 4.66
C VAL A 78 -7.39 4.62 6.18
N VAL A 79 -6.52 5.40 6.80
CA VAL A 79 -6.45 5.46 8.27
C VAL A 79 -7.78 5.89 8.87
N ARG A 80 -8.43 6.92 8.32
CA ARG A 80 -9.74 7.36 8.81
C ARG A 80 -10.78 6.25 8.74
N TYR A 81 -10.78 5.48 7.66
CA TYR A 81 -11.71 4.36 7.53
C TYR A 81 -11.46 3.31 8.61
N LEU A 82 -10.20 2.98 8.89
CA LEU A 82 -9.85 1.99 9.90
C LEU A 82 -10.23 2.47 11.31
N ILE A 83 -10.01 3.75 11.60
CA ILE A 83 -10.41 4.35 12.88
C ILE A 83 -11.93 4.26 13.04
N LYS A 84 -12.67 4.61 12.00
CA LYS A 84 -14.12 4.53 12.00
C LYS A 84 -14.61 3.10 12.20
N GLY A 85 -13.85 2.12 11.74
CA GLY A 85 -14.12 0.71 11.93
C GLY A 85 -13.71 0.16 13.30
N GLY A 86 -13.18 1.01 14.18
CA GLY A 86 -12.88 0.62 15.56
C GLY A 86 -11.40 0.41 15.88
N ILE A 87 -10.49 0.63 14.93
CA ILE A 87 -9.06 0.50 15.21
C ILE A 87 -8.56 1.77 15.89
N SER A 88 -7.78 1.60 16.95
CA SER A 88 -7.22 2.72 17.72
C SER A 88 -6.27 3.54 16.85
N GLU A 89 -6.40 4.86 16.91
CA GLU A 89 -5.59 5.78 16.10
C GLU A 89 -4.09 5.60 16.34
N ASP A 90 -3.69 5.33 17.57
CA ASP A 90 -2.27 5.18 17.93
C ASP A 90 -1.64 3.88 17.42
N ARG A 91 -2.43 2.99 16.80
CA ARG A 91 -1.92 1.80 16.11
C ARG A 91 -1.62 2.06 14.63
N LEU A 92 -1.95 3.25 14.12
CA LEU A 92 -1.97 3.54 12.68
C LEU A 92 -1.13 4.77 12.37
N THR A 93 -0.33 4.68 11.30
CA THR A 93 0.41 5.82 10.75
C THR A 93 0.11 5.91 9.26
N ALA A 94 -0.16 7.11 8.78
CA ALA A 94 -0.39 7.35 7.35
C ALA A 94 0.84 7.98 6.73
N LYS A 95 1.33 7.43 5.61
CA LYS A 95 2.47 8.00 4.90
C LYS A 95 2.25 7.96 3.40
N GLY A 96 2.32 9.12 2.76
CA GLY A 96 2.35 9.24 1.32
C GLY A 96 3.77 9.35 0.83
N TYR A 97 4.18 8.44 -0.01
CA TYR A 97 5.55 8.39 -0.55
C TYR A 97 5.66 9.02 -1.94
N GLY A 98 4.52 9.39 -2.57
CA GLY A 98 4.56 9.84 -3.94
C GLY A 98 5.23 8.80 -4.82
N GLU A 99 6.17 9.23 -5.65
CA GLU A 99 6.93 8.31 -6.51
C GLU A 99 8.26 7.84 -5.90
N SER A 100 8.56 8.23 -4.66
CA SER A 100 9.91 8.04 -4.08
C SER A 100 10.26 6.60 -3.76
N LYS A 101 9.29 5.70 -3.72
CA LYS A 101 9.52 4.28 -3.44
C LYS A 101 8.93 3.39 -4.53
N PRO A 102 9.62 3.26 -5.66
CA PRO A 102 9.19 2.35 -6.72
C PRO A 102 9.07 0.92 -6.20
N LYS A 103 8.11 0.18 -6.73
CA LYS A 103 7.90 -1.21 -6.32
C LYS A 103 9.12 -2.05 -6.69
N VAL A 104 9.53 -2.90 -5.77
CA VAL A 104 10.51 -3.96 -6.03
C VAL A 104 9.74 -5.21 -6.43
N VAL A 105 10.04 -5.77 -7.58
CA VAL A 105 9.29 -6.91 -8.13
C VAL A 105 9.51 -8.15 -7.27
N ASN A 106 8.41 -8.72 -6.80
CA ASN A 106 8.37 -9.98 -6.08
C ASN A 106 7.59 -11.01 -6.89
N LYS A 107 7.44 -12.21 -6.36
CA LYS A 107 6.73 -13.30 -7.05
C LYS A 107 5.29 -12.94 -7.38
N SER A 108 4.62 -12.19 -6.50
CA SER A 108 3.23 -11.77 -6.73
C SER A 108 3.12 -10.83 -7.93
N VAL A 109 4.06 -9.90 -8.07
CA VAL A 109 4.09 -8.97 -9.21
C VAL A 109 4.28 -9.74 -10.52
N LEU A 110 5.06 -10.81 -10.52
CA LEU A 110 5.31 -11.60 -11.73
C LEU A 110 4.04 -12.23 -12.29
N LYS A 111 3.03 -12.47 -11.47
CA LYS A 111 1.73 -12.98 -11.94
C LYS A 111 1.04 -11.98 -12.86
N THR A 112 1.17 -10.70 -12.59
CA THR A 112 0.60 -9.61 -13.41
C THR A 112 1.53 -9.20 -14.53
N ALA A 113 2.84 -9.26 -14.31
CA ALA A 113 3.85 -8.74 -15.22
C ALA A 113 4.96 -9.78 -15.43
N PRO A 114 4.67 -10.88 -16.17
CA PRO A 114 5.63 -11.98 -16.33
C PRO A 114 6.88 -11.59 -17.14
N PHE A 115 6.87 -10.45 -17.83
CA PHE A 115 8.03 -9.94 -18.54
C PHE A 115 9.10 -9.36 -17.61
N LEU A 116 8.77 -9.15 -16.33
CA LEU A 116 9.72 -8.64 -15.34
C LEU A 116 10.50 -9.79 -14.68
N LYS A 117 11.52 -9.42 -13.92
CA LYS A 117 12.30 -10.38 -13.13
C LYS A 117 12.20 -9.99 -11.66
N GLU A 118 12.15 -10.98 -10.80
CA GLU A 118 12.17 -10.78 -9.35
C GLU A 118 13.40 -9.93 -8.99
N GLY A 119 13.18 -8.89 -8.18
CA GLY A 119 14.23 -7.97 -7.76
C GLY A 119 14.35 -6.73 -8.62
N ASN A 120 13.72 -6.68 -9.81
CA ASN A 120 13.69 -5.42 -10.57
C ASN A 120 13.08 -4.32 -9.72
N VAL A 121 13.64 -3.11 -9.81
CA VAL A 121 13.08 -1.92 -9.16
C VAL A 121 12.43 -1.08 -10.26
N LEU A 122 11.14 -0.78 -10.11
CA LEU A 122 10.35 -0.12 -11.16
C LEU A 122 10.55 1.40 -11.14
N THR A 123 11.80 1.82 -11.31
CA THR A 123 12.18 3.23 -11.43
C THR A 123 11.74 3.78 -12.79
N GLU A 124 11.69 5.11 -12.91
CA GLU A 124 11.41 5.75 -14.19
C GLU A 124 12.40 5.31 -15.26
N GLU A 125 13.70 5.28 -14.94
CA GLU A 125 14.74 4.87 -15.88
C GLU A 125 14.51 3.45 -16.40
N PHE A 126 14.19 2.53 -15.48
CA PHE A 126 13.93 1.14 -15.88
C PHE A 126 12.67 1.04 -16.75
N ILE A 127 11.60 1.70 -16.34
CA ILE A 127 10.31 1.63 -17.05
C ILE A 127 10.46 2.15 -18.48
N LYS A 128 11.22 3.22 -18.66
CA LYS A 128 11.40 3.82 -19.99
C LYS A 128 12.13 2.90 -20.99
N THR A 129 12.76 1.83 -20.53
CA THR A 129 13.37 0.85 -21.43
C THR A 129 12.36 -0.17 -21.99
N LEU A 130 11.13 -0.15 -21.52
CA LEU A 130 10.11 -1.14 -21.86
C LEU A 130 9.21 -0.64 -22.98
N THR A 131 8.36 -1.53 -23.50
CA THR A 131 7.36 -1.14 -24.51
C THR A 131 6.29 -0.25 -23.87
N PRO A 132 5.54 0.55 -24.66
CA PRO A 132 4.49 1.40 -24.09
C PRO A 132 3.47 0.62 -23.24
N GLU A 133 3.06 -0.57 -23.66
CA GLU A 133 2.12 -1.40 -22.92
C GLU A 133 2.73 -1.88 -21.59
N GLN A 134 4.00 -2.30 -21.64
CA GLN A 134 4.71 -2.73 -20.43
C GLN A 134 4.92 -1.57 -19.46
N GLN A 135 5.19 -0.38 -19.99
CA GLN A 135 5.34 0.82 -19.17
C GLN A 135 4.07 1.10 -18.37
N GLU A 136 2.91 1.02 -19.01
CA GLU A 136 1.65 1.28 -18.28
C GLU A 136 1.38 0.20 -17.23
N ILE A 137 1.71 -1.04 -17.50
CA ILE A 137 1.57 -2.10 -16.50
C ILE A 137 2.44 -1.79 -15.28
N CYS A 138 3.69 -1.36 -15.49
CA CYS A 138 4.59 -1.01 -14.40
C CYS A 138 4.12 0.22 -13.64
N ASN A 139 3.61 1.23 -14.34
CA ASN A 139 3.06 2.42 -13.69
C ASN A 139 1.85 2.07 -12.84
N ALA A 140 1.00 1.17 -13.31
CA ALA A 140 -0.14 0.70 -12.54
C ALA A 140 0.31 -0.05 -11.27
N ILE A 141 1.37 -0.82 -11.35
CA ILE A 141 1.93 -1.52 -10.20
C ILE A 141 2.47 -0.52 -9.17
N ASN A 142 3.09 0.56 -9.62
CA ASN A 142 3.59 1.60 -8.72
C ASN A 142 2.47 2.37 -8.01
N ARG A 143 1.31 2.53 -8.66
CA ARG A 143 0.13 3.19 -8.05
C ARG A 143 -0.55 2.21 -7.10
N ARG A 144 -0.09 2.18 -5.84
CA ARG A 144 -0.53 1.14 -4.90
C ARG A 144 -0.64 1.67 -3.47
N THR A 145 -1.38 0.94 -2.67
CA THR A 145 -1.44 1.15 -1.22
C THR A 145 -0.95 -0.13 -0.54
N GLU A 146 -0.07 0.03 0.42
CA GLU A 146 0.51 -1.09 1.18
C GLU A 146 0.41 -0.79 2.68
N PHE A 147 0.53 -1.83 3.50
CA PHE A 147 0.77 -1.61 4.92
C PHE A 147 2.06 -2.31 5.34
N GLN A 148 2.70 -1.77 6.37
CA GLN A 148 3.91 -2.35 6.94
C GLN A 148 3.79 -2.40 8.45
N VAL A 149 4.13 -3.54 9.03
CA VAL A 149 4.15 -3.69 10.50
C VAL A 149 5.33 -2.88 11.05
N LEU A 150 5.03 -2.01 12.00
CA LEU A 150 6.03 -1.15 12.65
C LEU A 150 6.46 -1.71 13.98
N ARG A 151 5.50 -2.16 14.81
CA ARG A 151 5.76 -2.67 16.14
C ARG A 151 4.80 -3.81 16.44
N THR A 152 5.21 -4.68 17.35
CA THR A 152 4.43 -5.87 17.72
C THR A 152 4.16 -5.92 19.23
N THR A 153 4.39 -4.81 19.93
CA THR A 153 4.31 -4.74 21.40
C THR A 153 3.27 -3.74 21.89
N TYR A 154 2.40 -3.26 21.00
CA TYR A 154 1.37 -2.29 21.37
C TYR A 154 0.50 -2.84 22.52
N GLY A 155 0.33 -2.04 23.54
CA GLY A 155 -0.51 -2.39 24.67
C GLY A 155 0.10 -3.39 25.66
N LEU A 156 1.29 -3.90 25.40
CA LEU A 156 1.93 -4.87 26.30
C LEU A 156 2.65 -4.21 27.48
N TYR A 157 3.13 -2.98 27.30
CA TYR A 157 3.88 -2.25 28.31
C TYR A 157 3.17 -0.94 28.62
N LYS A 158 2.29 -0.99 29.58
CA LYS A 158 1.52 0.19 30.01
C LYS A 158 2.07 0.72 31.32
#